data_766ef58847467aedea5427a8ef2d9853
#
_entry.id   766ef58847467aedea5427a8ef2d9853
#
_cell.length_a   1.000
_cell.length_b   1.000
_cell.length_c   1.000
_cell.angle_alpha   90.00
_cell.angle_beta   90.00
_cell.angle_gamma   90.00
#
_symmetry.space_group_name_H-M   'P 1'
#
loop_
_entity.id
_entity.type
_entity.pdbx_description
1 polymer ?
#
loop_
_entity_poly.entity_id
_entity_poly.type
_entity_poly.pdbx_seq_one_letter_code
_entity_poly.pdbx_strand_id
1 'polypeptide(L)'
;MILLLGFTFLYAPMLMLVIYSFNSSKLVTVWAGWSTRWYGELLRDDAMMSAVGLSLTIAACAATAAAILGTIAAVVLVRFGRFRGSNGFAFMITAPLVMPDVITGLSLLLLFVALAHAIGWPADRGMLTIWLAHVTFCTAYVAVVISSRLRELDSSIEEAAMDLGATPLKVFFVITLPMIMPAIISGWLLAFTLSLDDLVIASFVSGPGATTLPMLVFSSV
;
A
#
# COMPACT_ATOMS: atom_id res chain seq x y z
N MET A 1 14.74 -7.25 30.99
CA MET A 1 15.84 -8.00 30.35
C MET A 1 15.40 -8.70 29.09
N ILE A 2 14.37 -9.55 29.08
CA ILE A 2 13.87 -10.27 27.87
C ILE A 2 13.42 -9.31 26.78
N LEU A 3 12.66 -8.26 27.11
CA LEU A 3 12.16 -7.25 26.17
C LEU A 3 13.32 -6.49 25.51
N LEU A 4 14.34 -6.15 26.25
CA LEU A 4 15.54 -5.46 25.76
C LEU A 4 16.36 -6.36 24.83
N LEU A 5 16.51 -7.65 25.14
CA LEU A 5 17.12 -8.64 24.26
C LEU A 5 16.33 -8.82 22.97
N GLY A 6 14.98 -8.86 23.03
CA GLY A 6 14.15 -8.95 21.85
C GLY A 6 14.30 -7.74 20.92
N PHE A 7 14.27 -6.52 21.46
CA PHE A 7 14.50 -5.32 20.66
C PHE A 7 15.92 -5.26 20.09
N THR A 8 16.94 -5.62 20.89
CA THR A 8 18.33 -5.66 20.38
C THR A 8 18.44 -6.64 19.22
N PHE A 9 17.87 -7.83 19.34
CA PHE A 9 17.89 -8.83 18.26
C PHE A 9 17.19 -8.33 16.97
N LEU A 10 16.07 -7.61 17.10
CA LEU A 10 15.34 -7.05 15.95
C LEU A 10 16.07 -5.86 15.31
N TYR A 11 16.61 -4.95 16.12
CA TYR A 11 17.18 -3.70 15.60
C TYR A 11 18.67 -3.78 15.27
N ALA A 12 19.44 -4.73 15.86
CA ALA A 12 20.86 -4.84 15.60
C ALA A 12 21.20 -5.05 14.11
N PRO A 13 20.53 -5.93 13.35
CA PRO A 13 20.78 -6.05 11.91
C PRO A 13 20.51 -4.75 11.15
N MET A 14 19.45 -4.01 11.50
CA MET A 14 19.11 -2.73 10.87
C MET A 14 20.16 -1.66 11.16
N LEU A 15 20.63 -1.58 12.42
CA LEU A 15 21.72 -0.66 12.80
C LEU A 15 23.02 -1.01 12.08
N MET A 16 23.32 -2.29 11.92
CA MET A 16 24.48 -2.75 11.15
C MET A 16 24.38 -2.29 9.70
N LEU A 17 23.23 -2.46 9.04
CA LEU A 17 23.03 -1.98 7.67
C LEU A 17 23.25 -0.46 7.55
N VAL A 18 22.72 0.32 8.51
CA VAL A 18 22.92 1.78 8.55
C VAL A 18 24.41 2.12 8.73
N ILE A 19 25.12 1.44 9.62
CA ILE A 19 26.56 1.66 9.82
C ILE A 19 27.35 1.30 8.55
N TYR A 20 27.07 0.14 7.96
CA TYR A 20 27.74 -0.32 6.74
C TYR A 20 27.40 0.54 5.50
N SER A 21 26.30 1.28 5.49
CA SER A 21 26.02 2.24 4.40
C SER A 21 27.04 3.38 4.31
N PHE A 22 27.76 3.64 5.40
CA PHE A 22 28.89 4.60 5.45
C PHE A 22 30.23 3.97 5.17
N ASN A 23 30.32 2.67 4.84
CA ASN A 23 31.57 2.03 4.52
C ASN A 23 32.12 2.50 3.18
N SER A 24 33.40 2.84 3.10
CA SER A 24 34.05 3.24 1.84
C SER A 24 34.28 2.08 0.87
N SER A 25 34.27 0.82 1.33
CA SER A 25 34.37 -0.37 0.50
C SER A 25 33.04 -0.73 -0.16
N LYS A 26 33.10 -1.23 -1.41
CA LYS A 26 31.95 -1.90 -2.07
C LYS A 26 31.64 -3.25 -1.43
N LEU A 27 32.63 -3.88 -0.81
CA LEU A 27 32.46 -5.20 -0.22
C LEU A 27 31.85 -5.05 1.19
N VAL A 28 30.69 -5.63 1.40
CA VAL A 28 29.93 -5.59 2.66
C VAL A 28 30.71 -6.25 3.81
N THR A 29 31.63 -7.18 3.49
CA THR A 29 32.39 -7.93 4.49
C THR A 29 33.68 -7.24 4.96
N VAL A 30 34.11 -6.14 4.31
CA VAL A 30 35.37 -5.46 4.61
C VAL A 30 35.08 -4.01 4.97
N TRP A 31 35.39 -3.64 6.21
CA TRP A 31 35.31 -2.26 6.64
C TRP A 31 36.56 -1.48 6.24
N ALA A 32 36.42 -0.51 5.32
CA ALA A 32 37.55 0.29 4.80
C ALA A 32 37.52 1.75 5.27
N GLY A 33 36.66 2.08 6.25
CA GLY A 33 36.54 3.42 6.82
C GLY A 33 35.23 4.14 6.50
N TRP A 34 35.01 5.29 7.12
CA TRP A 34 33.79 6.08 6.96
C TRP A 34 33.81 6.88 5.66
N SER A 35 32.72 6.83 4.90
CA SER A 35 32.55 7.58 3.66
C SER A 35 31.06 7.85 3.37
N THR A 36 30.76 9.04 2.85
CA THR A 36 29.43 9.41 2.32
C THR A 36 29.38 9.38 0.80
N ARG A 37 30.44 8.88 0.16
CA ARG A 37 30.62 8.88 -1.32
C ARG A 37 29.45 8.23 -2.05
N TRP A 38 28.97 7.08 -1.52
CA TRP A 38 27.90 6.31 -2.14
C TRP A 38 26.58 7.08 -2.22
N TYR A 39 26.31 7.95 -1.24
CA TYR A 39 25.13 8.80 -1.28
C TYR A 39 25.17 9.83 -2.42
N GLY A 40 26.37 10.35 -2.69
CA GLY A 40 26.57 11.25 -3.83
C GLY A 40 26.49 10.54 -5.18
N GLU A 41 26.99 9.29 -5.26
CA GLU A 41 26.87 8.46 -6.47
C GLU A 41 25.42 8.03 -6.71
N LEU A 42 24.68 7.64 -5.65
CA LEU A 42 23.27 7.29 -5.71
C LEU A 42 22.40 8.40 -6.31
N LEU A 43 22.61 9.66 -5.85
CA LEU A 43 21.85 10.81 -6.33
C LEU A 43 22.17 11.20 -7.78
N ARG A 44 23.25 10.65 -8.36
CA ARG A 44 23.64 10.86 -9.77
C ARG A 44 23.28 9.69 -10.67
N ASP A 45 22.76 8.62 -10.08
CA ASP A 45 22.32 7.43 -10.84
C ASP A 45 20.92 7.67 -11.38
N ASP A 46 20.83 7.95 -12.68
CA ASP A 46 19.56 8.24 -13.37
C ASP A 46 18.57 7.07 -13.28
N ALA A 47 19.07 5.82 -13.31
CA ALA A 47 18.21 4.64 -13.21
C ALA A 47 17.59 4.53 -11.80
N MET A 48 18.40 4.76 -10.77
CA MET A 48 17.96 4.77 -9.39
C MET A 48 16.95 5.90 -9.13
N MET A 49 17.25 7.13 -9.58
CA MET A 49 16.37 8.27 -9.38
C MET A 49 15.04 8.13 -10.13
N SER A 50 15.07 7.53 -11.32
CA SER A 50 13.86 7.20 -12.09
C SER A 50 13.01 6.16 -11.36
N ALA A 51 13.62 5.11 -10.81
CA ALA A 51 12.93 4.08 -10.05
C ALA A 51 12.32 4.62 -8.74
N VAL A 52 13.03 5.52 -8.05
CA VAL A 52 12.52 6.25 -6.87
C VAL A 52 11.28 7.06 -7.25
N GLY A 53 11.38 7.88 -8.30
CA GLY A 53 10.27 8.70 -8.78
C GLY A 53 9.04 7.88 -9.17
N LEU A 54 9.27 6.78 -9.89
CA LEU A 54 8.20 5.85 -10.28
C LEU A 54 7.53 5.22 -9.05
N SER A 55 8.31 4.69 -8.11
CA SER A 55 7.78 4.04 -6.90
C SER A 55 6.99 5.01 -6.03
N LEU A 56 7.49 6.23 -5.81
CA LEU A 56 6.78 7.27 -5.04
C LEU A 56 5.47 7.66 -5.71
N THR A 57 5.47 7.80 -7.04
CA THR A 57 4.26 8.14 -7.81
C THR A 57 3.22 7.03 -7.72
N ILE A 58 3.63 5.77 -7.94
CA ILE A 58 2.73 4.62 -7.82
C ILE A 58 2.19 4.53 -6.39
N ALA A 59 3.04 4.63 -5.37
CA ALA A 59 2.63 4.51 -3.98
C ALA A 59 1.64 5.61 -3.58
N ALA A 60 1.90 6.87 -3.93
CA ALA A 60 1.00 7.98 -3.62
C ALA A 60 -0.36 7.85 -4.34
N CYS A 61 -0.35 7.50 -5.64
CA CYS A 61 -1.57 7.30 -6.42
C CYS A 61 -2.35 6.08 -5.93
N ALA A 62 -1.66 4.97 -5.61
CA ALA A 62 -2.30 3.75 -5.11
C ALA A 62 -2.90 3.96 -3.72
N ALA A 63 -2.16 4.59 -2.80
CA ALA A 63 -2.65 4.92 -1.47
C ALA A 63 -3.87 5.84 -1.51
N THR A 64 -3.88 6.83 -2.40
CA THR A 64 -5.00 7.75 -2.55
C THR A 64 -6.24 7.04 -3.09
N ALA A 65 -6.09 6.24 -4.14
CA ALA A 65 -7.20 5.45 -4.67
C ALA A 65 -7.71 4.42 -3.65
N ALA A 66 -6.79 3.73 -2.97
CA ALA A 66 -7.13 2.77 -1.91
C ALA A 66 -7.84 3.44 -0.72
N ALA A 67 -7.44 4.66 -0.33
CA ALA A 67 -8.12 5.42 0.72
C ALA A 67 -9.57 5.74 0.35
N ILE A 68 -9.82 6.14 -0.89
CA ILE A 68 -11.16 6.42 -1.39
C ILE A 68 -12.00 5.14 -1.43
N LEU A 69 -11.51 4.11 -2.11
CA LEU A 69 -12.23 2.84 -2.28
C LEU A 69 -12.42 2.11 -0.95
N GLY A 70 -11.38 2.09 -0.10
CA GLY A 70 -11.42 1.48 1.22
C GLY A 70 -12.40 2.20 2.16
N THR A 71 -12.50 3.54 2.08
CA THR A 71 -13.50 4.31 2.83
C THR A 71 -14.92 3.93 2.40
N ILE A 72 -15.18 3.89 1.08
CA ILE A 72 -16.48 3.49 0.55
C ILE A 72 -16.81 2.05 0.99
N ALA A 73 -15.88 1.13 0.84
CA ALA A 73 -16.06 -0.26 1.25
C ALA A 73 -16.35 -0.38 2.77
N ALA A 74 -15.61 0.35 3.60
CA ALA A 74 -15.80 0.38 5.05
C ALA A 74 -17.18 0.90 5.45
N VAL A 75 -17.64 2.00 4.82
CA VAL A 75 -18.97 2.57 5.06
C VAL A 75 -20.06 1.57 4.69
N VAL A 76 -19.94 0.93 3.53
CA VAL A 76 -20.91 -0.09 3.08
C VAL A 76 -20.94 -1.27 4.06
N LEU A 77 -19.78 -1.77 4.49
CA LEU A 77 -19.69 -2.92 5.39
C LEU A 77 -20.21 -2.63 6.81
N VAL A 78 -20.07 -1.39 7.28
CA VAL A 78 -20.40 -1.05 8.69
C VAL A 78 -21.77 -0.38 8.81
N ARG A 79 -22.15 0.53 7.90
CA ARG A 79 -23.35 1.34 8.02
C ARG A 79 -24.57 0.82 7.25
N PHE A 80 -24.38 0.04 6.17
CA PHE A 80 -25.51 -0.48 5.39
C PHE A 80 -26.13 -1.76 5.98
N GLY A 81 -25.57 -2.28 7.07
CA GLY A 81 -26.07 -3.46 7.73
C GLY A 81 -25.99 -4.73 6.85
N ARG A 82 -26.90 -5.67 7.10
CA ARG A 82 -26.98 -6.92 6.32
C ARG A 82 -27.82 -6.73 5.07
N PHE A 83 -27.18 -6.71 3.92
CA PHE A 83 -27.83 -6.74 2.61
C PHE A 83 -27.55 -8.06 1.88
N ARG A 84 -28.33 -8.34 0.84
CA ARG A 84 -28.15 -9.55 0.03
C ARG A 84 -26.77 -9.51 -0.67
N GLY A 85 -25.89 -10.45 -0.31
CA GLY A 85 -24.50 -10.48 -0.83
C GLY A 85 -23.46 -9.82 0.08
N SER A 86 -23.82 -9.26 1.24
CA SER A 86 -22.89 -8.58 2.15
C SER A 86 -21.71 -9.45 2.57
N ASN A 87 -21.93 -10.76 2.80
CA ASN A 87 -20.85 -11.70 3.14
C ASN A 87 -19.89 -11.92 1.96
N GLY A 88 -20.41 -12.01 0.73
CA GLY A 88 -19.58 -12.10 -0.48
C GLY A 88 -18.76 -10.84 -0.71
N PHE A 89 -19.38 -9.67 -0.52
CA PHE A 89 -18.69 -8.39 -0.61
C PHE A 89 -17.59 -8.26 0.45
N ALA A 90 -17.88 -8.61 1.70
CA ALA A 90 -16.89 -8.61 2.77
C ALA A 90 -15.72 -9.55 2.45
N PHE A 91 -16.01 -10.77 1.96
CA PHE A 91 -14.99 -11.72 1.54
C PHE A 91 -14.12 -11.17 0.40
N MET A 92 -14.73 -10.58 -0.64
CA MET A 92 -13.98 -10.00 -1.76
C MET A 92 -13.04 -8.88 -1.32
N ILE A 93 -13.50 -7.99 -0.42
CA ILE A 93 -12.67 -6.90 0.09
C ILE A 93 -11.53 -7.42 0.97
N THR A 94 -11.77 -8.47 1.79
CA THR A 94 -10.75 -8.97 2.72
C THR A 94 -9.88 -10.09 2.14
N ALA A 95 -10.24 -10.68 1.01
CA ALA A 95 -9.49 -11.78 0.39
C ALA A 95 -7.99 -11.45 0.19
N PRO A 96 -7.59 -10.26 -0.30
CA PRO A 96 -6.18 -9.94 -0.48
C PRO A 96 -5.35 -9.96 0.83
N LEU A 97 -5.98 -9.80 2.00
CA LEU A 97 -5.28 -9.83 3.29
C LEU A 97 -4.78 -11.24 3.68
N VAL A 98 -5.42 -12.26 3.14
CA VAL A 98 -5.15 -13.66 3.49
C VAL A 98 -4.38 -14.37 2.38
N MET A 99 -4.46 -13.85 1.16
CA MET A 99 -3.78 -14.45 0.01
C MET A 99 -2.28 -14.11 0.02
N PRO A 100 -1.40 -15.10 -0.21
CA PRO A 100 0.03 -14.84 -0.41
C PRO A 100 0.27 -13.91 -1.61
N ASP A 101 1.22 -12.97 -1.49
CA ASP A 101 1.52 -11.97 -2.52
C ASP A 101 1.86 -12.59 -3.88
N VAL A 102 2.55 -13.73 -3.88
CA VAL A 102 2.86 -14.49 -5.12
C VAL A 102 1.60 -14.92 -5.86
N ILE A 103 0.59 -15.42 -5.12
CA ILE A 103 -0.68 -15.86 -5.72
C ILE A 103 -1.46 -14.64 -6.22
N THR A 104 -1.48 -13.57 -5.47
CA THR A 104 -2.12 -12.30 -5.85
C THR A 104 -1.48 -11.72 -7.11
N GLY A 105 -0.14 -11.62 -7.15
CA GLY A 105 0.61 -11.11 -8.29
C GLY A 105 0.42 -11.95 -9.55
N LEU A 106 0.51 -13.28 -9.42
CA LEU A 106 0.29 -14.19 -10.54
C LEU A 106 -1.15 -14.13 -11.06
N SER A 107 -2.13 -14.06 -10.17
CA SER A 107 -3.55 -13.97 -10.56
C SER A 107 -3.84 -12.66 -11.31
N LEU A 108 -3.29 -11.54 -10.85
CA LEU A 108 -3.41 -10.24 -11.51
C LEU A 108 -2.69 -10.23 -12.87
N LEU A 109 -1.50 -10.83 -12.96
CA LEU A 109 -0.82 -11.01 -14.23
C LEU A 109 -1.69 -11.76 -15.24
N LEU A 110 -2.23 -12.92 -14.84
CA LEU A 110 -3.11 -13.72 -15.70
C LEU A 110 -4.38 -12.96 -16.09
N LEU A 111 -4.96 -12.19 -15.17
CA LEU A 111 -6.10 -11.32 -15.44
C LEU A 111 -5.75 -10.26 -16.49
N PHE A 112 -4.63 -9.55 -16.35
CA PHE A 112 -4.22 -8.51 -17.31
C PHE A 112 -3.91 -9.11 -18.68
N VAL A 113 -3.28 -10.27 -18.74
CA VAL A 113 -3.04 -10.99 -20.00
C VAL A 113 -4.37 -11.40 -20.66
N ALA A 114 -5.31 -11.96 -19.89
CA ALA A 114 -6.62 -12.36 -20.42
C ALA A 114 -7.42 -11.15 -20.94
N LEU A 115 -7.42 -10.02 -20.21
CA LEU A 115 -8.09 -8.79 -20.63
C LEU A 115 -7.44 -8.19 -21.88
N ALA A 116 -6.10 -8.19 -21.96
CA ALA A 116 -5.38 -7.72 -23.15
C ALA A 116 -5.78 -8.54 -24.40
N HIS A 117 -5.92 -9.86 -24.27
CA HIS A 117 -6.38 -10.72 -25.37
C HIS A 117 -7.86 -10.54 -25.70
N ALA A 118 -8.73 -10.32 -24.70
CA ALA A 118 -10.18 -10.25 -24.89
C ALA A 118 -10.65 -8.89 -25.41
N ILE A 119 -10.10 -7.80 -24.90
CA ILE A 119 -10.56 -6.42 -25.16
C ILE A 119 -9.43 -5.46 -25.54
N GLY A 120 -8.18 -5.93 -25.69
CA GLY A 120 -7.03 -5.10 -26.04
C GLY A 120 -6.56 -4.17 -24.91
N TRP A 121 -6.96 -4.38 -23.65
CA TRP A 121 -6.60 -3.55 -22.51
C TRP A 121 -6.20 -4.40 -21.28
N PRO A 122 -5.13 -4.02 -20.56
CA PRO A 122 -4.15 -2.98 -20.90
C PRO A 122 -3.31 -3.37 -22.14
N ALA A 123 -2.93 -2.38 -22.95
CA ALA A 123 -2.16 -2.65 -24.18
C ALA A 123 -0.79 -3.26 -23.84
N ASP A 124 -0.15 -2.70 -22.80
CA ASP A 124 1.14 -3.17 -22.28
C ASP A 124 1.13 -3.19 -20.75
N ARG A 125 1.97 -4.04 -20.17
CA ARG A 125 2.25 -4.04 -18.74
C ARG A 125 3.23 -2.91 -18.41
N GLY A 126 3.06 -2.28 -17.24
CA GLY A 126 3.89 -1.15 -16.83
C GLY A 126 3.34 -0.46 -15.60
N MET A 127 3.55 0.85 -15.50
CA MET A 127 3.10 1.65 -14.36
C MET A 127 1.60 1.47 -14.05
N LEU A 128 0.74 1.42 -15.09
CA LEU A 128 -0.71 1.27 -14.90
C LEU A 128 -1.08 -0.06 -14.26
N THR A 129 -0.50 -1.16 -14.71
CA THR A 129 -0.78 -2.50 -14.18
C THR A 129 -0.25 -2.65 -12.75
N ILE A 130 0.92 -2.06 -12.43
CA ILE A 130 1.45 -2.02 -11.07
C ILE A 130 0.49 -1.20 -10.19
N TRP A 131 0.08 -0.01 -10.62
CA TRP A 131 -0.84 0.84 -9.87
C TRP A 131 -2.16 0.13 -9.58
N LEU A 132 -2.80 -0.51 -10.57
CA LEU A 132 -4.05 -1.25 -10.39
C LEU A 132 -3.90 -2.41 -9.41
N ALA A 133 -2.79 -3.14 -9.50
CA ALA A 133 -2.47 -4.23 -8.58
C ALA A 133 -2.33 -3.71 -7.14
N HIS A 134 -1.58 -2.62 -6.96
CA HIS A 134 -1.37 -1.99 -5.66
C HIS A 134 -2.67 -1.43 -5.07
N VAL A 135 -3.51 -0.77 -5.88
CA VAL A 135 -4.85 -0.33 -5.44
C VAL A 135 -5.66 -1.52 -4.93
N THR A 136 -5.61 -2.65 -5.63
CA THR A 136 -6.42 -3.83 -5.29
C THR A 136 -6.10 -4.35 -3.90
N PHE A 137 -4.82 -4.61 -3.57
CA PHE A 137 -4.48 -5.14 -2.25
C PHE A 137 -4.50 -4.06 -1.16
N CYS A 138 -4.04 -2.84 -1.45
CA CYS A 138 -4.05 -1.73 -0.49
C CYS A 138 -5.48 -1.38 -0.02
N THR A 139 -6.47 -1.47 -0.91
CA THR A 139 -7.89 -1.21 -0.55
C THR A 139 -8.36 -2.12 0.58
N ALA A 140 -7.92 -3.37 0.62
CA ALA A 140 -8.28 -4.31 1.66
C ALA A 140 -7.78 -3.85 3.04
N TYR A 141 -6.51 -3.43 3.13
CA TYR A 141 -5.92 -2.92 4.38
C TYR A 141 -6.61 -1.64 4.86
N VAL A 142 -6.82 -0.69 3.96
CA VAL A 142 -7.50 0.57 4.28
C VAL A 142 -8.93 0.33 4.74
N ALA A 143 -9.67 -0.55 4.05
CA ALA A 143 -11.05 -0.87 4.43
C ALA A 143 -11.14 -1.46 5.84
N VAL A 144 -10.20 -2.30 6.24
CA VAL A 144 -10.16 -2.87 7.60
C VAL A 144 -9.86 -1.78 8.64
N VAL A 145 -8.86 -0.93 8.41
CA VAL A 145 -8.50 0.16 9.33
C VAL A 145 -9.67 1.10 9.55
N ILE A 146 -10.33 1.53 8.46
CA ILE A 146 -11.47 2.45 8.56
C ILE A 146 -12.70 1.76 9.13
N SER A 147 -12.96 0.49 8.79
CA SER A 147 -14.08 -0.27 9.36
C SER A 147 -13.95 -0.43 10.87
N SER A 148 -12.73 -0.65 11.37
CA SER A 148 -12.47 -0.71 12.81
C SER A 148 -12.87 0.59 13.49
N ARG A 149 -12.44 1.72 12.95
CA ARG A 149 -12.79 3.04 13.49
C ARG A 149 -14.28 3.35 13.40
N LEU A 150 -14.93 3.03 12.27
CA LEU A 150 -16.38 3.23 12.11
C LEU A 150 -17.22 2.43 13.10
N ARG A 151 -16.78 1.24 13.50
CA ARG A 151 -17.48 0.41 14.50
C ARG A 151 -17.39 0.96 15.92
N GLU A 152 -16.35 1.74 16.22
CA GLU A 152 -16.18 2.42 17.52
C GLU A 152 -17.05 3.67 17.64
N LEU A 153 -17.48 4.25 16.52
CA LEU A 153 -18.31 5.45 16.51
C LEU A 153 -19.77 5.11 16.79
N ASP A 154 -20.36 5.83 17.76
CA ASP A 154 -21.77 5.70 18.08
C ASP A 154 -22.63 6.24 16.93
N SER A 155 -23.49 5.37 16.38
CA SER A 155 -24.42 5.74 15.31
C SER A 155 -25.46 6.78 15.74
N SER A 156 -25.70 6.93 17.04
CA SER A 156 -26.66 7.91 17.57
C SER A 156 -26.34 9.35 17.15
N ILE A 157 -25.06 9.67 16.94
CA ILE A 157 -24.64 11.00 16.45
C ILE A 157 -25.14 11.24 15.03
N GLU A 158 -25.02 10.22 14.17
CA GLU A 158 -25.51 10.27 12.77
C GLU A 158 -27.04 10.33 12.73
N GLU A 159 -27.72 9.52 13.57
CA GLU A 159 -29.18 9.50 13.72
C GLU A 159 -29.73 10.84 14.22
N ALA A 160 -29.15 11.42 15.26
CA ALA A 160 -29.55 12.72 15.78
C ALA A 160 -29.42 13.85 14.73
N ALA A 161 -28.40 13.80 13.90
CA ALA A 161 -28.25 14.76 12.81
C ALA A 161 -29.33 14.59 11.71
N MET A 162 -29.72 13.34 11.43
CA MET A 162 -30.82 13.06 10.50
C MET A 162 -32.16 13.49 11.06
N ASP A 163 -32.40 13.32 12.36
CA ASP A 163 -33.62 13.82 13.05
C ASP A 163 -33.75 15.36 13.01
N LEU A 164 -32.60 16.05 12.94
CA LEU A 164 -32.54 17.51 12.73
C LEU A 164 -32.68 17.90 11.23
N GLY A 165 -33.01 16.95 10.36
CA GLY A 165 -33.28 17.19 8.93
C GLY A 165 -32.03 17.15 8.03
N ALA A 166 -30.89 16.67 8.50
CA ALA A 166 -29.73 16.49 7.64
C ALA A 166 -29.91 15.27 6.71
N THR A 167 -29.55 15.41 5.44
CA THR A 167 -29.54 14.28 4.51
C THR A 167 -28.36 13.33 4.82
N PRO A 168 -28.44 12.02 4.52
CA PRO A 168 -27.38 11.05 4.77
C PRO A 168 -26.01 11.48 4.18
N LEU A 169 -25.99 12.06 2.98
CA LEU A 169 -24.76 12.59 2.39
C LEU A 169 -24.17 13.75 3.19
N LYS A 170 -25.03 14.66 3.68
CA LYS A 170 -24.58 15.78 4.53
C LYS A 170 -24.01 15.26 5.84
N VAL A 171 -24.68 14.29 6.47
CA VAL A 171 -24.19 13.61 7.68
C VAL A 171 -22.82 12.97 7.42
N PHE A 172 -22.67 12.25 6.32
CA PHE A 172 -21.40 11.64 5.97
C PHE A 172 -20.26 12.66 5.86
N PHE A 173 -20.43 13.72 5.06
CA PHE A 173 -19.35 14.68 4.84
C PHE A 173 -19.08 15.61 6.01
N VAL A 174 -20.10 15.97 6.79
CA VAL A 174 -19.98 16.96 7.86
C VAL A 174 -19.65 16.31 9.22
N ILE A 175 -20.09 15.07 9.44
CA ILE A 175 -19.95 14.39 10.74
C ILE A 175 -19.04 13.17 10.61
N THR A 176 -19.44 12.16 9.82
CA THR A 176 -18.76 10.87 9.78
C THR A 176 -17.34 11.01 9.24
N LEU A 177 -17.18 11.67 8.10
CA LEU A 177 -15.87 11.82 7.42
C LEU A 177 -14.82 12.52 8.31
N PRO A 178 -15.12 13.67 8.97
CA PRO A 178 -14.17 14.27 9.91
C PRO A 178 -13.83 13.38 11.11
N MET A 179 -14.78 12.61 11.61
CA MET A 179 -14.55 11.71 12.76
C MET A 179 -13.68 10.51 12.41
N ILE A 180 -13.71 10.04 11.16
CA ILE A 180 -12.87 8.96 10.67
C ILE A 180 -11.58 9.44 9.99
N MET A 181 -11.38 10.75 9.84
CA MET A 181 -10.21 11.32 9.15
C MET A 181 -8.86 10.80 9.69
N PRO A 182 -8.66 10.66 11.02
CA PRO A 182 -7.43 10.07 11.54
C PRO A 182 -7.20 8.62 11.06
N ALA A 183 -8.27 7.83 10.93
CA ALA A 183 -8.18 6.46 10.40
C ALA A 183 -7.91 6.45 8.89
N ILE A 184 -8.48 7.40 8.14
CA ILE A 184 -8.19 7.55 6.70
C ILE A 184 -6.72 7.91 6.49
N ILE A 185 -6.18 8.85 7.25
CA ILE A 185 -4.76 9.23 7.17
C ILE A 185 -3.86 8.04 7.53
N SER A 186 -4.17 7.32 8.60
CA SER A 186 -3.43 6.12 9.01
C SER A 186 -3.50 5.02 7.95
N GLY A 187 -4.68 4.79 7.37
CA GLY A 187 -4.89 3.84 6.27
C GLY A 187 -4.14 4.25 5.01
N TRP A 188 -4.13 5.54 4.68
CA TRP A 188 -3.36 6.07 3.55
C TRP A 188 -1.86 5.87 3.73
N LEU A 189 -1.32 6.19 4.92
CA LEU A 189 0.10 5.98 5.23
C LEU A 189 0.48 4.49 5.19
N LEU A 190 -0.39 3.61 5.70
CA LEU A 190 -0.20 2.17 5.62
C LEU A 190 -0.18 1.70 4.16
N ALA A 191 -1.15 2.11 3.35
CA ALA A 191 -1.21 1.78 1.93
C ALA A 191 0.00 2.32 1.15
N PHE A 192 0.45 3.53 1.48
CA PHE A 192 1.64 4.15 0.88
C PHE A 192 2.89 3.32 1.17
N THR A 193 3.12 2.92 2.42
CA THR A 193 4.29 2.11 2.78
C THR A 193 4.24 0.72 2.15
N LEU A 194 3.08 0.04 2.20
CA LEU A 194 2.89 -1.27 1.58
C LEU A 194 3.12 -1.24 0.06
N SER A 195 2.69 -0.17 -0.61
CA SER A 195 2.90 -0.02 -2.05
C SER A 195 4.34 0.37 -2.40
N LEU A 196 5.03 1.10 -1.50
CA LEU A 196 6.39 1.59 -1.74
C LEU A 196 7.43 0.45 -1.63
N ASP A 197 7.25 -0.48 -0.72
CA ASP A 197 8.18 -1.58 -0.46
C ASP A 197 7.81 -2.88 -1.19
N ASP A 198 6.69 -2.90 -1.94
CA ASP A 198 6.29 -4.10 -2.67
C ASP A 198 7.27 -4.44 -3.80
N LEU A 199 7.79 -5.64 -3.72
CA LEU A 199 8.63 -6.26 -4.73
C LEU A 199 7.87 -7.34 -5.49
N VAL A 200 7.08 -8.13 -4.76
CA VAL A 200 6.56 -9.40 -5.26
C VAL A 200 5.48 -9.15 -6.31
N ILE A 201 4.41 -8.45 -5.94
CA ILE A 201 3.28 -8.19 -6.85
C ILE A 201 3.77 -7.34 -8.02
N ALA A 202 4.58 -6.29 -7.76
CA ALA A 202 5.13 -5.44 -8.81
C ALA A 202 5.93 -6.24 -9.84
N SER A 203 6.76 -7.21 -9.42
CA SER A 203 7.57 -8.02 -10.33
C SER A 203 6.75 -8.87 -11.32
N PHE A 204 5.57 -9.35 -10.91
CA PHE A 204 4.67 -10.10 -11.79
C PHE A 204 3.98 -9.20 -12.83
N VAL A 205 3.55 -8.02 -12.43
CA VAL A 205 2.69 -7.14 -13.25
C VAL A 205 3.44 -6.02 -13.94
N SER A 206 4.74 -5.85 -13.69
CA SER A 206 5.59 -4.86 -14.34
C SER A 206 5.84 -5.19 -15.82
N GLY A 207 6.31 -4.21 -16.56
CA GLY A 207 6.72 -4.32 -17.95
C GLY A 207 7.95 -3.46 -18.26
N PRO A 208 8.39 -3.42 -19.52
CA PRO A 208 9.53 -2.62 -19.94
C PRO A 208 9.42 -1.16 -19.50
N GLY A 209 10.47 -0.61 -18.87
CA GLY A 209 10.51 0.77 -18.42
C GLY A 209 9.73 1.09 -17.12
N ALA A 210 9.17 0.07 -16.45
CA ALA A 210 8.43 0.23 -15.21
C ALA A 210 9.08 -0.53 -14.05
N THR A 211 10.38 -0.34 -13.85
CA THR A 211 11.14 -0.93 -12.75
C THR A 211 10.97 -0.08 -11.50
N THR A 212 10.36 -0.66 -10.46
CA THR A 212 10.20 0.01 -9.16
C THR A 212 11.52 -0.02 -8.36
N LEU A 213 11.63 0.84 -7.35
CA LEU A 213 12.81 0.90 -6.49
C LEU A 213 13.14 -0.45 -5.84
N PRO A 214 12.21 -1.18 -5.21
CA PRO A 214 12.49 -2.51 -4.66
C PRO A 214 13.00 -3.50 -5.72
N MET A 215 12.45 -3.48 -6.92
CA MET A 215 12.89 -4.35 -8.03
C MET A 215 14.32 -4.01 -8.46
N LEU A 216 14.65 -2.71 -8.57
CA LEU A 216 15.99 -2.27 -8.95
C LEU A 216 17.02 -2.65 -7.88
N VAL A 217 16.71 -2.40 -6.60
CA VAL A 217 17.58 -2.78 -5.48
C VAL A 217 17.80 -4.29 -5.45
N PHE A 218 16.73 -5.09 -5.59
CA PHE A 218 16.84 -6.55 -5.60
C PHE A 218 17.68 -7.08 -6.77
N SER A 219 17.59 -6.46 -7.94
CA SER A 219 18.38 -6.86 -9.12
C SER A 219 19.85 -6.42 -9.08
N SER A 220 20.20 -5.50 -8.17
CA SER A 220 21.57 -4.96 -8.01
C SER A 220 22.40 -5.70 -6.97
N VAL A 221 21.80 -6.59 -6.19
CA VAL A 221 22.44 -7.43 -5.15
C VAL A 221 22.78 -8.80 -5.70
#